data_50fa922e5e62996c0dfe32ea51a77e7e
#
_entry.id   50fa922e5e62996c0dfe32ea51a77e7e
#
_cell.length_a   1.000
_cell.length_b   1.000
_cell.length_c   1.000
_cell.angle_alpha   90.00
_cell.angle_beta   90.00
_cell.angle_gamma   90.00
#
_symmetry.space_group_name_H-M   'P 1'
#
loop_
_entity.id
_entity.type
_entity.pdbx_description
1 polymer ?
#
loop_
_entity_poly.entity_id
_entity_poly.type
_entity_poly.pdbx_seq_one_letter_code
_entity_poly.pdbx_strand_id
1 'polypeptide(L)'
;MKKIREVLKSKSGQGVPMILAVVLCCLVLACVTFEYMRLMIVAQGVRDSVQSAIVDVATENWDEAYAGLREGYSGGYQLAGSSWSQNVTSGNVYARLQDVLGIEYEGGQYVKYSGENLEYRLYDLHLDVENAPLAPSVPDGITQLNVTGTITVDVPLSFGF
;
A
#
# COMPACT_ATOMS: atom_id res chain seq x y z
N MET A 1 22.86 14.60 -35.49
CA MET A 1 22.63 13.27 -36.09
C MET A 1 23.67 12.87 -37.15
N LYS A 2 24.21 13.76 -37.99
CA LYS A 2 25.26 13.40 -38.98
C LYS A 2 26.55 12.86 -38.38
N LYS A 3 27.07 13.47 -37.28
CA LYS A 3 28.31 13.04 -36.59
C LYS A 3 28.23 11.63 -36.01
N ILE A 4 27.08 11.22 -35.47
CA ILE A 4 26.87 9.87 -34.90
C ILE A 4 26.94 8.82 -36.03
N ARG A 5 26.40 9.15 -37.21
CA ARG A 5 26.40 8.27 -38.37
C ARG A 5 27.80 8.11 -38.98
N GLU A 6 28.65 9.12 -38.89
CA GLU A 6 30.05 9.07 -39.37
C GLU A 6 30.93 8.24 -38.41
N VAL A 7 30.74 8.35 -37.08
CA VAL A 7 31.45 7.53 -36.09
C VAL A 7 31.07 6.05 -36.23
N LEU A 8 29.80 5.74 -36.47
CA LEU A 8 29.33 4.38 -36.74
C LEU A 8 29.83 3.78 -38.07
N LYS A 9 30.24 4.62 -39.04
CA LYS A 9 30.78 4.22 -40.33
C LYS A 9 32.31 4.13 -40.39
N SER A 10 33.00 4.64 -39.39
CA SER A 10 34.45 4.58 -39.32
C SER A 10 34.93 3.14 -39.09
N LYS A 11 35.70 2.61 -40.02
CA LYS A 11 36.30 1.27 -39.94
C LYS A 11 37.47 1.16 -38.95
N SER A 12 37.80 2.22 -38.21
CA SER A 12 38.76 2.20 -37.12
C SER A 12 38.05 1.66 -35.87
N GLY A 13 38.55 0.64 -35.21
CA GLY A 13 37.95 -0.11 -34.11
C GLY A 13 37.45 0.70 -32.89
N GLN A 14 37.42 2.02 -32.95
CA GLN A 14 36.88 2.94 -31.96
C GLN A 14 35.33 2.96 -31.89
N GLY A 15 34.62 2.46 -32.93
CA GLY A 15 33.15 2.41 -32.93
C GLY A 15 32.58 1.36 -31.98
N VAL A 16 33.30 0.28 -31.71
CA VAL A 16 32.83 -0.83 -30.89
C VAL A 16 32.68 -0.39 -29.40
N PRO A 17 33.64 0.26 -28.75
CA PRO A 17 33.48 0.68 -27.37
C PRO A 17 32.39 1.74 -27.19
N MET A 18 32.15 2.59 -28.18
CA MET A 18 31.06 3.57 -28.13
C MET A 18 29.68 2.88 -28.21
N ILE A 19 29.52 1.89 -29.08
CA ILE A 19 28.27 1.11 -29.18
C ILE A 19 28.04 0.37 -27.88
N LEU A 20 29.08 -0.26 -27.31
CA LEU A 20 28.99 -0.96 -26.02
C LEU A 20 28.56 0.00 -24.90
N ALA A 21 29.14 1.19 -24.83
CA ALA A 21 28.76 2.20 -23.83
C ALA A 21 27.29 2.63 -23.98
N VAL A 22 26.79 2.82 -25.20
CA VAL A 22 25.36 3.15 -25.44
C VAL A 22 24.46 2.01 -25.02
N VAL A 23 24.79 0.76 -25.34
CA VAL A 23 24.01 -0.40 -24.93
C VAL A 23 23.96 -0.54 -23.40
N LEU A 24 25.10 -0.39 -22.72
CA LEU A 24 25.14 -0.42 -21.26
C LEU A 24 24.30 0.72 -20.64
N CYS A 25 24.35 1.91 -21.19
CA CYS A 25 23.52 3.02 -20.74
C CYS A 25 22.03 2.71 -20.88
N CYS A 26 21.62 2.15 -22.04
CA CYS A 26 20.23 1.74 -22.25
C CYS A 26 19.79 0.63 -21.28
N LEU A 27 20.66 -0.34 -20.99
CA LEU A 27 20.37 -1.39 -20.01
C LEU A 27 20.18 -0.82 -18.61
N VAL A 28 21.05 0.08 -18.16
CA VAL A 28 20.91 0.74 -16.84
C VAL A 28 19.60 1.52 -16.77
N LEU A 29 19.27 2.29 -17.79
CA LEU A 29 17.98 3.02 -17.84
C LEU A 29 16.77 2.08 -17.80
N ALA A 30 16.83 0.96 -18.51
CA ALA A 30 15.78 -0.05 -18.48
C ALA A 30 15.62 -0.63 -17.05
N CYS A 31 16.73 -0.99 -16.41
CA CYS A 31 16.73 -1.51 -15.04
C CYS A 31 16.11 -0.52 -14.05
N VAL A 32 16.49 0.76 -14.09
CA VAL A 32 15.91 1.81 -13.23
C VAL A 32 14.42 1.96 -13.48
N THR A 33 14.00 1.89 -14.74
CA THR A 33 12.58 1.98 -15.08
C THR A 33 11.78 0.81 -14.52
N PHE A 34 12.29 -0.42 -14.63
CA PHE A 34 11.63 -1.61 -14.06
C PHE A 34 11.52 -1.52 -12.54
N GLU A 35 12.58 -1.07 -11.84
CA GLU A 35 12.54 -0.91 -10.40
C GLU A 35 11.51 0.14 -9.97
N TYR A 36 11.46 1.27 -10.68
CA TYR A 36 10.44 2.29 -10.44
C TYR A 36 9.02 1.74 -10.60
N MET A 37 8.77 0.99 -11.68
CA MET A 37 7.46 0.36 -11.91
C MET A 37 7.11 -0.64 -10.80
N ARG A 38 8.07 -1.44 -10.34
CA ARG A 38 7.89 -2.37 -9.23
C ARG A 38 7.46 -1.62 -7.95
N LEU A 39 8.17 -0.55 -7.59
CA LEU A 39 7.83 0.27 -6.43
C LEU A 39 6.42 0.85 -6.53
N MET A 40 6.04 1.35 -7.71
CA MET A 40 4.69 1.86 -7.95
C MET A 40 3.60 0.79 -7.78
N ILE A 41 3.84 -0.42 -8.29
CA ILE A 41 2.89 -1.54 -8.17
C ILE A 41 2.72 -1.93 -6.69
N VAL A 42 3.80 -2.05 -5.94
CA VAL A 42 3.74 -2.37 -4.50
C VAL A 42 3.00 -1.27 -3.74
N ALA A 43 3.33 0.00 -3.96
CA ALA A 43 2.70 1.12 -3.28
C ALA A 43 1.19 1.19 -3.56
N GLN A 44 0.77 1.01 -4.82
CA GLN A 44 -0.65 0.98 -5.19
C GLN A 44 -1.35 -0.25 -4.60
N GLY A 45 -0.75 -1.43 -4.69
CA GLY A 45 -1.32 -2.66 -4.15
C GLY A 45 -1.53 -2.59 -2.64
N VAL A 46 -0.57 -2.06 -1.89
CA VAL A 46 -0.71 -1.85 -0.44
C VAL A 46 -1.81 -0.83 -0.15
N ARG A 47 -1.84 0.30 -0.86
CA ARG A 47 -2.88 1.32 -0.69
C ARG A 47 -4.28 0.74 -0.89
N ASP A 48 -4.50 0.02 -1.98
CA ASP A 48 -5.80 -0.57 -2.31
C ASP A 48 -6.19 -1.64 -1.28
N SER A 49 -5.22 -2.42 -0.80
CA SER A 49 -5.45 -3.42 0.24
C SER A 49 -5.79 -2.79 1.59
N VAL A 50 -5.13 -1.70 1.98
CA VAL A 50 -5.47 -0.95 3.20
C VAL A 50 -6.88 -0.37 3.10
N GLN A 51 -7.23 0.21 1.97
CA GLN A 51 -8.57 0.74 1.74
C GLN A 51 -9.62 -0.37 1.83
N SER A 52 -9.39 -1.52 1.21
CA SER A 52 -10.28 -2.68 1.29
C SER A 52 -10.40 -3.20 2.73
N ALA A 53 -9.29 -3.33 3.45
CA ALA A 53 -9.29 -3.78 4.84
C ALA A 53 -10.07 -2.84 5.76
N ILE A 54 -9.98 -1.52 5.56
CA ILE A 54 -10.77 -0.54 6.31
C ILE A 54 -12.27 -0.74 6.04
N VAL A 55 -12.66 -0.92 4.78
CA VAL A 55 -14.04 -1.16 4.40
C VAL A 55 -14.54 -2.47 5.00
N ASP A 56 -13.76 -3.54 4.94
CA ASP A 56 -14.10 -4.84 5.51
C ASP A 56 -14.34 -4.75 7.01
N VAL A 57 -13.43 -4.12 7.75
CA VAL A 57 -13.57 -3.91 9.21
C VAL A 57 -14.79 -3.06 9.52
N ALA A 58 -15.06 -2.01 8.73
CA ALA A 58 -16.22 -1.14 8.93
C ALA A 58 -17.55 -1.87 8.66
N THR A 59 -17.54 -2.88 7.79
CA THR A 59 -18.76 -3.61 7.39
C THR A 59 -18.96 -4.93 8.13
N GLU A 60 -17.95 -5.44 8.83
CA GLU A 60 -17.98 -6.73 9.51
C GLU A 60 -19.12 -6.85 10.54
N ASN A 61 -19.44 -5.78 11.23
CA ASN A 61 -20.49 -5.78 12.26
C ASN A 61 -21.89 -5.42 11.73
N TRP A 62 -22.08 -5.37 10.42
CA TRP A 62 -23.38 -5.03 9.84
C TRP A 62 -24.50 -5.99 10.24
N ASP A 63 -24.18 -7.26 10.48
CA ASP A 63 -25.15 -8.27 10.88
C ASP A 63 -25.54 -8.14 12.36
N GLU A 64 -24.70 -7.56 13.20
CA GLU A 64 -24.96 -7.34 14.64
C GLU A 64 -25.61 -5.98 14.91
N ALA A 65 -25.47 -5.00 14.03
CA ALA A 65 -26.13 -3.72 14.16
C ALA A 65 -27.64 -3.87 13.88
N TYR A 66 -28.48 -3.43 14.80
CA TYR A 66 -29.93 -3.45 14.68
C TYR A 66 -30.40 -2.88 13.35
N ALA A 67 -31.37 -3.56 12.72
CA ALA A 67 -31.85 -3.28 11.38
C ALA A 67 -32.32 -1.83 11.11
N GLY A 68 -32.68 -1.06 12.13
CA GLY A 68 -33.07 0.34 12.03
C GLY A 68 -31.92 1.35 12.13
N LEU A 69 -30.71 0.90 12.52
CA LEU A 69 -29.50 1.72 12.65
C LEU A 69 -28.49 1.43 11.53
N ARG A 70 -28.91 0.65 10.55
CA ARG A 70 -28.08 0.06 9.49
C ARG A 70 -27.64 1.01 8.40
N GLU A 71 -27.94 2.25 8.47
CA GLU A 71 -27.45 3.14 7.43
C GLU A 71 -26.00 3.44 7.71
N GLY A 72 -25.08 2.80 6.98
CA GLY A 72 -23.67 3.04 6.73
C GLY A 72 -22.76 3.78 7.72
N TYR A 73 -23.35 4.37 8.73
CA TYR A 73 -22.68 5.29 9.65
C TYR A 73 -22.16 4.60 10.90
N SER A 74 -22.78 3.51 11.31
CA SER A 74 -22.39 2.79 12.53
C SER A 74 -21.30 1.74 12.29
N GLY A 75 -20.93 1.48 11.04
CA GLY A 75 -19.92 0.48 10.69
C GLY A 75 -18.53 0.69 11.28
N GLY A 76 -18.21 1.94 11.63
CA GLY A 76 -16.96 2.28 12.32
C GLY A 76 -16.96 1.98 13.81
N TYR A 77 -18.10 1.56 14.39
CA TYR A 77 -18.29 1.36 15.82
C TYR A 77 -18.93 0.01 16.11
N GLN A 78 -18.57 -0.58 17.24
CA GLN A 78 -19.15 -1.81 17.78
C GLN A 78 -19.68 -1.59 19.19
N LEU A 79 -20.71 -2.34 19.56
CA LEU A 79 -21.28 -2.30 20.89
C LEU A 79 -20.39 -3.08 21.89
N ALA A 80 -19.79 -2.39 22.84
CA ALA A 80 -18.99 -2.98 23.90
C ALA A 80 -19.77 -2.87 25.22
N GLY A 81 -20.62 -3.84 25.51
CA GLY A 81 -21.51 -3.82 26.67
C GLY A 81 -22.59 -2.74 26.54
N SER A 82 -22.52 -1.67 27.33
CA SER A 82 -23.47 -0.53 27.30
C SER A 82 -22.91 0.71 26.59
N SER A 83 -21.72 0.64 26.02
CA SER A 83 -21.07 1.76 25.34
C SER A 83 -20.60 1.36 23.95
N TRP A 84 -20.52 2.34 23.06
CA TRP A 84 -19.97 2.15 21.73
C TRP A 84 -18.45 2.33 21.76
N SER A 85 -17.71 1.43 21.10
CA SER A 85 -16.26 1.54 20.88
C SER A 85 -15.96 1.57 19.40
N GLN A 86 -14.87 2.21 19.03
CA GLN A 86 -14.41 2.26 17.65
C GLN A 86 -13.95 0.88 17.20
N ASN A 87 -14.47 0.41 16.07
CA ASN A 87 -14.11 -0.87 15.47
C ASN A 87 -12.97 -0.73 14.46
N VAL A 88 -12.93 0.38 13.71
CA VAL A 88 -11.85 0.64 12.76
C VAL A 88 -10.61 1.10 13.51
N THR A 89 -9.75 0.16 13.87
CA THR A 89 -8.48 0.39 14.56
C THR A 89 -7.32 -0.11 13.72
N SER A 90 -6.12 0.40 13.96
CA SER A 90 -4.92 -0.11 13.27
C SER A 90 -4.72 -1.62 13.48
N GLY A 91 -5.06 -2.14 14.67
CA GLY A 91 -4.97 -3.57 14.96
C GLY A 91 -5.91 -4.41 14.11
N ASN A 92 -7.18 -4.01 13.98
CA ASN A 92 -8.16 -4.72 13.18
C ASN A 92 -7.82 -4.66 11.69
N VAL A 93 -7.35 -3.50 11.22
CA VAL A 93 -6.91 -3.36 9.81
C VAL A 93 -5.68 -4.20 9.52
N TYR A 94 -4.69 -4.25 10.43
CA TYR A 94 -3.55 -5.14 10.26
C TYR A 94 -3.94 -6.62 10.25
N ALA A 95 -4.89 -7.04 11.08
CA ALA A 95 -5.40 -8.41 11.05
C ALA A 95 -5.98 -8.77 9.66
N ARG A 96 -6.76 -7.86 9.08
CA ARG A 96 -7.27 -8.06 7.70
C ARG A 96 -6.17 -8.04 6.64
N LEU A 97 -5.17 -7.18 6.78
CA LEU A 97 -4.03 -7.15 5.87
C LEU A 97 -3.21 -8.44 5.94
N GLN A 98 -3.10 -9.07 7.10
CA GLN A 98 -2.47 -10.40 7.23
C GLN A 98 -3.22 -11.44 6.39
N ASP A 99 -4.55 -11.46 6.46
CA ASP A 99 -5.38 -12.39 5.70
C ASP A 99 -5.31 -12.14 4.19
N VAL A 100 -5.36 -10.87 3.76
CA VAL A 100 -5.43 -10.49 2.34
C VAL A 100 -4.07 -10.53 1.67
N LEU A 101 -3.04 -9.97 2.32
CA LEU A 101 -1.69 -9.85 1.75
C LEU A 101 -0.79 -11.03 2.14
N GLY A 102 -1.18 -11.82 3.15
CA GLY A 102 -0.33 -12.86 3.70
C GLY A 102 0.97 -12.29 4.27
N ILE A 103 0.88 -11.17 5.00
CA ILE A 103 1.99 -10.58 5.72
C ILE A 103 2.13 -11.22 7.09
N GLU A 104 3.34 -11.29 7.61
CA GLU A 104 3.64 -11.85 8.92
C GLU A 104 4.17 -10.77 9.86
N TYR A 105 3.85 -10.89 11.16
CA TYR A 105 4.36 -9.94 12.15
C TYR A 105 5.71 -10.40 12.66
N GLU A 106 6.75 -9.61 12.40
CA GLU A 106 8.12 -9.91 12.78
C GLU A 106 8.86 -8.65 13.24
N GLY A 107 9.46 -8.71 14.42
CA GLY A 107 10.32 -7.63 14.92
C GLY A 107 9.65 -6.27 15.09
N GLY A 108 8.33 -6.22 15.34
CA GLY A 108 7.58 -4.97 15.48
C GLY A 108 7.03 -4.40 14.16
N GLN A 109 7.22 -5.10 13.06
CA GLN A 109 6.78 -4.71 11.72
C GLN A 109 6.01 -5.86 11.06
N TYR A 110 5.23 -5.56 10.05
CA TYR A 110 4.57 -6.55 9.21
C TYR A 110 5.37 -6.72 7.92
N VAL A 111 5.79 -7.95 7.64
CA VAL A 111 6.70 -8.27 6.54
C VAL A 111 6.01 -9.15 5.51
N LYS A 112 6.33 -8.93 4.25
CA LYS A 112 5.93 -9.80 3.14
C LYS A 112 7.17 -10.41 2.51
N TYR A 113 7.15 -11.72 2.38
CA TYR A 113 8.19 -12.48 1.68
C TYR A 113 7.66 -13.03 0.35
N SER A 114 8.53 -13.05 -0.65
CA SER A 114 8.34 -13.77 -1.91
C SER A 114 9.43 -14.85 -2.00
N GLY A 115 9.08 -16.09 -1.60
CA GLY A 115 10.05 -17.13 -1.33
C GLY A 115 10.92 -16.77 -0.12
N GLU A 116 12.24 -16.73 -0.30
CA GLU A 116 13.19 -16.35 0.75
C GLU A 116 13.52 -14.84 0.76
N ASN A 117 13.02 -14.08 -0.23
CA ASN A 117 13.34 -12.67 -0.36
C ASN A 117 12.27 -11.79 0.29
N LEU A 118 12.72 -10.81 1.06
CA LEU A 118 11.84 -9.76 1.59
C LEU A 118 11.32 -8.90 0.43
N GLU A 119 10.00 -8.85 0.29
CA GLU A 119 9.35 -8.06 -0.76
C GLU A 119 9.08 -6.63 -0.29
N TYR A 120 8.47 -6.49 0.89
CA TYR A 120 8.25 -5.20 1.56
C TYR A 120 7.95 -5.37 3.04
N ARG A 121 8.01 -4.24 3.78
CA ARG A 121 7.60 -4.11 5.18
C ARG A 121 6.56 -3.03 5.32
N LEU A 122 5.63 -3.24 6.24
CA LEU A 122 4.57 -2.30 6.60
C LEU A 122 4.67 -1.95 8.07
N TYR A 123 4.60 -0.69 8.41
CA TYR A 123 4.61 -0.21 9.79
C TYR A 123 3.98 1.18 9.89
N ASP A 124 3.79 1.68 11.12
CA ASP A 124 3.23 2.99 11.41
C ASP A 124 1.88 3.27 10.75
N LEU A 125 0.97 2.26 10.77
CA LEU A 125 -0.40 2.48 10.35
C LEU A 125 -1.10 3.39 11.36
N HIS A 126 -1.43 4.59 10.95
CA HIS A 126 -2.23 5.54 11.68
C HIS A 126 -3.57 5.72 10.98
N LEU A 127 -4.66 5.63 11.74
CA LEU A 127 -6.01 5.80 11.24
C LEU A 127 -6.68 6.93 12.03
N ASP A 128 -7.27 7.85 11.32
CA ASP A 128 -8.13 8.91 11.85
C ASP A 128 -9.56 8.64 11.37
N VAL A 129 -10.45 8.38 12.32
CA VAL A 129 -11.85 8.03 12.07
C VAL A 129 -12.71 9.21 12.48
N GLU A 130 -13.29 9.88 11.52
CA GLU A 130 -14.27 10.93 11.79
C GLU A 130 -15.61 10.33 12.19
N ASN A 131 -16.29 11.03 13.10
CA ASN A 131 -17.51 10.57 13.74
C ASN A 131 -18.59 10.17 12.74
N ALA A 132 -19.13 8.97 12.95
CA ALA A 132 -20.39 8.56 12.34
C ALA A 132 -21.57 9.13 13.12
N PRO A 133 -22.71 9.49 12.47
CA PRO A 133 -23.87 10.11 13.10
C PRO A 133 -24.47 9.33 14.27
N LEU A 134 -24.26 8.03 14.32
CA LEU A 134 -24.76 7.16 15.39
C LEU A 134 -23.70 6.88 16.48
N ALA A 135 -22.50 7.45 16.37
CA ALA A 135 -21.56 7.42 17.46
C ALA A 135 -22.11 8.29 18.62
N PRO A 136 -22.05 7.82 19.86
CA PRO A 136 -22.66 8.52 21.00
C PRO A 136 -22.12 9.93 21.24
N SER A 137 -20.98 10.26 20.67
CA SER A 137 -20.29 11.54 20.90
C SER A 137 -20.76 12.70 20.02
N VAL A 138 -21.36 12.44 18.86
CA VAL A 138 -21.83 13.51 17.95
C VAL A 138 -23.05 13.06 17.12
N PRO A 139 -24.28 13.28 17.63
CA PRO A 139 -25.49 12.85 16.92
C PRO A 139 -25.89 13.71 15.74
N ASP A 140 -25.29 14.89 15.55
CA ASP A 140 -25.79 15.89 14.60
C ASP A 140 -24.78 16.22 13.50
N GLY A 141 -25.11 15.90 12.25
CA GLY A 141 -24.60 16.58 11.07
C GLY A 141 -23.61 15.86 10.17
N ILE A 142 -23.04 14.72 10.54
CA ILE A 142 -22.15 13.91 9.67
C ILE A 142 -22.93 12.72 9.12
N THR A 143 -23.08 12.67 7.80
CA THR A 143 -23.87 11.65 7.11
C THR A 143 -23.04 10.47 6.57
N GLN A 144 -21.72 10.49 6.77
CA GLN A 144 -20.81 9.47 6.26
C GLN A 144 -19.68 9.18 7.25
N LEU A 145 -19.26 7.93 7.31
CA LEU A 145 -18.05 7.52 7.99
C LEU A 145 -16.84 7.89 7.11
N ASN A 146 -15.99 8.80 7.58
CA ASN A 146 -14.74 9.12 6.94
C ASN A 146 -13.59 8.48 7.72
N VAL A 147 -12.74 7.75 7.01
CA VAL A 147 -11.52 7.19 7.57
C VAL A 147 -10.33 7.64 6.73
N THR A 148 -9.41 8.33 7.36
CA THR A 148 -8.13 8.70 6.76
C THR A 148 -7.03 7.82 7.35
N GLY A 149 -6.27 7.14 6.49
CA GLY A 149 -5.19 6.27 6.91
C GLY A 149 -3.86 6.66 6.30
N THR A 150 -2.79 6.57 7.08
CA THR A 150 -1.41 6.64 6.61
C THR A 150 -0.65 5.39 7.06
N ILE A 151 0.13 4.83 6.16
CA ILE A 151 0.97 3.65 6.42
C ILE A 151 2.33 3.85 5.77
N THR A 152 3.37 3.40 6.44
CA THR A 152 4.72 3.39 5.88
C THR A 152 5.00 2.05 5.22
N VAL A 153 5.45 2.12 3.96
CA VAL A 153 5.85 0.96 3.15
C VAL A 153 7.33 1.06 2.86
N ASP A 154 8.11 0.11 3.35
CA ASP A 154 9.54 -0.01 3.07
C ASP A 154 9.75 -1.17 2.07
N VAL A 155 10.30 -0.85 0.91
CA VAL A 155 10.53 -1.81 -0.17
C VAL A 155 12.03 -1.87 -0.46
N PRO A 156 12.70 -3.00 -0.18
CA PRO A 156 14.12 -3.13 -0.49
C PRO A 156 14.35 -3.10 -1.99
N LEU A 157 15.41 -2.42 -2.41
CA LEU A 157 15.81 -2.39 -3.82
C LEU A 157 16.27 -3.78 -4.26
N SER A 158 15.84 -4.20 -5.46
CA SER A 158 16.23 -5.50 -6.03
C SER A 158 17.68 -5.56 -6.47
N PHE A 159 18.35 -4.41 -6.59
CA PHE A 159 19.77 -4.30 -6.95
C PHE A 159 20.69 -4.34 -5.71
N GLY A 160 20.34 -5.08 -4.67
CA GLY A 160 21.25 -5.39 -3.58
C GLY A 160 22.33 -6.36 -4.07
N PHE A 161 23.55 -5.83 -4.32
CA PHE A 161 24.73 -6.64 -4.51
C PHE A 161 25.21 -7.16 -3.16
#